data_039c2ed5a03458ce1f405483dce80c4e
#
_entry.id   039c2ed5a03458ce1f405483dce80c4e
#
_cell.length_a   1.000
_cell.length_b   1.000
_cell.length_c   1.000
_cell.angle_alpha   90.00
_cell.angle_beta   90.00
_cell.angle_gamma   90.00
#
_symmetry.space_group_name_H-M   'P 1'
#
loop_
_entity.id
_entity.type
_entity.pdbx_description
1 polymer ?
#
loop_
_entity_poly.entity_id
_entity_poly.type
_entity_poly.pdbx_seq_one_letter_code
_entity_poly.pdbx_strand_id
1 'polypeptide(L)'
;DKRLRADLKPSDRDLPFLDLRKFELKGVSAPDKYTLRLEVKGKYPQFPNWLAMTFFAPVPWEAEAFYAQKGMAKNNLSLNYWPVGTGPYMLVESIENRKHVMERNPNFRKTELYPCTGEPGDEAKGFLKDCGKPLPFIDRIEITAEKESVPLRTKFLQGYYDSPQIERLDNGQGFLIGMADSAEKEKEYKEKKLQFPQTVEAQNTYFGFNWMDPVVGEGKTPEERERNKKLRQAISIAMDW
;
A
#
# COMPACT_ATOMS: atom_id res chain seq x y z
N ASP A 1 -21.09 -10.14 -1.60
CA ASP A 1 -21.97 -10.08 -0.46
C ASP A 1 -23.43 -9.80 -0.85
N LYS A 2 -23.77 -8.77 -1.60
CA LYS A 2 -25.16 -8.46 -2.00
C LYS A 2 -25.88 -9.62 -2.70
N ARG A 3 -25.19 -10.36 -3.57
CA ARG A 3 -25.76 -11.52 -4.27
C ARG A 3 -26.04 -12.67 -3.28
N LEU A 4 -25.07 -12.99 -2.44
CA LEU A 4 -25.23 -14.03 -1.41
C LEU A 4 -26.38 -13.70 -0.45
N ARG A 5 -26.50 -12.42 -0.05
CA ARG A 5 -27.61 -11.97 0.80
C ARG A 5 -28.97 -12.04 0.11
N ALA A 6 -29.02 -11.81 -1.20
CA ALA A 6 -30.26 -11.91 -1.96
C ALA A 6 -30.85 -13.33 -1.97
N ASP A 7 -29.99 -14.34 -1.93
CA ASP A 7 -30.39 -15.75 -1.94
C ASP A 7 -30.79 -16.29 -0.53
N LEU A 8 -30.56 -15.47 0.51
CA LEU A 8 -30.94 -15.83 1.86
C LEU A 8 -32.44 -15.59 2.15
N LYS A 9 -32.96 -16.24 3.20
CA LYS A 9 -34.28 -15.92 3.72
C LYS A 9 -34.32 -14.45 4.16
N PRO A 10 -35.47 -13.76 4.06
CA PRO A 10 -35.58 -12.34 4.44
C PRO A 10 -35.06 -12.03 5.85
N SER A 11 -35.27 -12.92 6.83
CA SER A 11 -34.78 -12.80 8.20
C SER A 11 -33.26 -12.80 8.32
N ASP A 12 -32.56 -13.36 7.34
CA ASP A 12 -31.12 -13.57 7.41
C ASP A 12 -30.34 -12.54 6.55
N ARG A 13 -31.08 -11.75 5.73
CA ARG A 13 -30.46 -10.75 4.84
C ARG A 13 -29.82 -9.59 5.60
N ASP A 14 -30.38 -9.24 6.73
CA ASP A 14 -29.98 -8.09 7.55
C ASP A 14 -29.05 -8.48 8.73
N LEU A 15 -28.60 -9.73 8.77
CA LEU A 15 -27.64 -10.14 9.78
C LEU A 15 -26.35 -9.34 9.66
N PRO A 16 -25.81 -8.80 10.76
CA PRO A 16 -24.56 -8.02 10.75
C PRO A 16 -23.37 -8.85 10.29
N PHE A 17 -23.39 -10.14 10.57
CA PHE A 17 -22.35 -11.09 10.16
C PHE A 17 -22.94 -12.15 9.22
N LEU A 18 -22.30 -12.31 8.07
CA LEU A 18 -22.58 -13.38 7.12
C LEU A 18 -21.45 -14.43 7.21
N ASP A 19 -21.79 -15.60 7.75
CA ASP A 19 -20.83 -16.70 7.85
C ASP A 19 -20.57 -17.32 6.47
N LEU A 20 -19.52 -16.88 5.81
CA LEU A 20 -19.14 -17.32 4.47
C LEU A 20 -18.76 -18.80 4.40
N ARG A 21 -18.45 -19.45 5.54
CA ARG A 21 -18.15 -20.88 5.59
C ARG A 21 -19.36 -21.77 5.24
N LYS A 22 -20.56 -21.20 5.30
CA LYS A 22 -21.81 -21.87 4.91
C LYS A 22 -22.12 -21.84 3.43
N PHE A 23 -21.29 -21.14 2.64
CA PHE A 23 -21.49 -20.98 1.21
C PHE A 23 -20.36 -21.65 0.44
N GLU A 24 -20.74 -22.41 -0.56
CA GLU A 24 -19.78 -22.97 -1.51
C GLU A 24 -19.36 -21.89 -2.52
N LEU A 25 -18.08 -21.63 -2.60
CA LEU A 25 -17.48 -20.74 -3.60
C LEU A 25 -16.83 -21.60 -4.69
N LYS A 26 -17.35 -21.57 -5.89
CA LYS A 26 -16.75 -22.24 -7.04
C LYS A 26 -15.33 -21.71 -7.26
N GLY A 27 -14.35 -22.61 -7.31
CA GLY A 27 -12.96 -22.27 -7.54
C GLY A 27 -12.15 -21.94 -6.29
N VAL A 28 -12.76 -22.03 -5.09
CA VAL A 28 -12.06 -21.87 -3.81
C VAL A 28 -12.42 -23.03 -2.91
N SER A 29 -11.43 -23.79 -2.45
CA SER A 29 -11.65 -24.90 -1.54
C SER A 29 -10.49 -25.07 -0.56
N ALA A 30 -10.77 -25.63 0.62
CA ALA A 30 -9.80 -26.00 1.63
C ALA A 30 -9.91 -27.52 1.86
N PRO A 31 -9.18 -28.34 1.09
CA PRO A 31 -9.27 -29.80 1.20
C PRO A 31 -8.74 -30.32 2.53
N ASP A 32 -7.88 -29.60 3.20
CA ASP A 32 -7.38 -29.86 4.54
C ASP A 32 -7.04 -28.58 5.28
N LYS A 33 -6.59 -28.69 6.53
CA LYS A 33 -6.30 -27.56 7.44
C LYS A 33 -5.24 -26.60 6.90
N TYR A 34 -4.33 -27.05 6.05
CA TYR A 34 -3.15 -26.30 5.63
C TYR A 34 -3.12 -26.01 4.13
N THR A 35 -4.11 -26.48 3.38
CA THR A 35 -4.16 -26.35 1.93
C THR A 35 -5.32 -25.47 1.50
N LEU A 36 -5.01 -24.36 0.83
CA LEU A 36 -5.97 -23.54 0.08
C LEU A 36 -5.81 -23.85 -1.40
N ARG A 37 -6.89 -24.32 -2.05
CA ARG A 37 -6.92 -24.58 -3.48
C ARG A 37 -7.73 -23.50 -4.20
N LEU A 38 -7.09 -22.88 -5.18
CA LEU A 38 -7.71 -21.86 -6.03
C LEU A 38 -7.71 -22.33 -7.48
N GLU A 39 -8.86 -22.29 -8.12
CA GLU A 39 -9.05 -22.67 -9.53
C GLU A 39 -9.35 -21.44 -10.36
N VAL A 40 -8.49 -21.16 -11.33
CA VAL A 40 -8.60 -19.98 -12.22
C VAL A 40 -8.99 -20.45 -13.61
N LYS A 41 -9.87 -19.73 -14.29
CA LYS A 41 -10.24 -20.02 -15.68
C LYS A 41 -9.14 -19.54 -16.62
N GLY A 42 -8.63 -20.45 -17.47
CA GLY A 42 -7.60 -20.14 -18.46
C GLY A 42 -6.19 -20.01 -17.87
N LYS A 43 -5.27 -19.47 -18.67
CA LYS A 43 -3.89 -19.21 -18.24
C LYS A 43 -3.75 -17.80 -17.71
N TYR A 44 -3.36 -17.68 -16.45
CA TYR A 44 -3.13 -16.38 -15.81
C TYR A 44 -1.82 -16.43 -14.97
N PRO A 45 -0.66 -16.33 -15.62
CA PRO A 45 0.65 -16.49 -14.96
C PRO A 45 0.89 -15.47 -13.82
N GLN A 46 0.26 -14.29 -13.90
CA GLN A 46 0.40 -13.23 -12.90
C GLN A 46 -0.48 -13.44 -11.66
N PHE A 47 -1.35 -14.44 -11.64
CA PHE A 47 -2.26 -14.68 -10.52
C PHE A 47 -1.57 -14.79 -9.15
N PRO A 48 -0.39 -15.43 -9.00
CA PRO A 48 0.33 -15.44 -7.73
C PRO A 48 0.69 -14.05 -7.20
N ASN A 49 0.94 -13.08 -8.10
CA ASN A 49 1.25 -11.70 -7.69
C ASN A 49 0.04 -11.03 -7.03
N TRP A 50 -1.18 -11.38 -7.43
CA TRP A 50 -2.40 -10.89 -6.78
C TRP A 50 -2.53 -11.39 -5.35
N LEU A 51 -2.10 -12.63 -5.08
CA LEU A 51 -2.14 -13.20 -3.74
C LEU A 51 -1.16 -12.51 -2.77
N ALA A 52 -0.14 -11.82 -3.30
CA ALA A 52 0.79 -11.01 -2.52
C ALA A 52 0.23 -9.61 -2.19
N MET A 53 -0.88 -9.21 -2.79
CA MET A 53 -1.49 -7.90 -2.51
C MET A 53 -2.24 -7.91 -1.17
N THR A 54 -2.20 -6.79 -0.47
CA THR A 54 -2.79 -6.64 0.88
C THR A 54 -4.29 -6.94 0.93
N PHE A 55 -5.03 -6.70 -0.15
CA PHE A 55 -6.47 -6.98 -0.21
C PHE A 55 -6.81 -8.47 -0.40
N PHE A 56 -5.82 -9.35 -0.59
CA PHE A 56 -5.98 -10.79 -0.52
C PHE A 56 -5.53 -11.39 0.82
N ALA A 57 -5.16 -10.55 1.78
CA ALA A 57 -4.78 -11.02 3.11
C ALA A 57 -5.92 -11.82 3.74
N PRO A 58 -5.65 -13.01 4.31
CA PRO A 58 -6.66 -13.79 5.00
C PRO A 58 -7.21 -13.03 6.22
N VAL A 59 -8.52 -13.02 6.36
CA VAL A 59 -9.20 -12.42 7.50
C VAL A 59 -9.79 -13.53 8.36
N PRO A 60 -9.50 -13.59 9.68
CA PRO A 60 -10.10 -14.58 10.55
C PRO A 60 -11.60 -14.30 10.71
N TRP A 61 -12.42 -15.32 10.48
CA TRP A 61 -13.87 -15.21 10.60
C TRP A 61 -14.32 -14.81 12.01
N GLU A 62 -13.55 -15.16 13.03
CA GLU A 62 -13.78 -14.80 14.42
C GLU A 62 -13.71 -13.29 14.63
N ALA A 63 -12.77 -12.64 13.97
CA ALA A 63 -12.63 -11.18 14.01
C ALA A 63 -13.80 -10.49 13.28
N GLU A 64 -14.20 -11.00 12.11
CA GLU A 64 -15.39 -10.52 11.41
C GLU A 64 -16.65 -10.65 12.30
N ALA A 65 -16.86 -11.80 12.91
CA ALA A 65 -17.99 -12.03 13.80
C ALA A 65 -17.95 -11.11 15.03
N PHE A 66 -16.78 -10.87 15.58
CA PHE A 66 -16.59 -9.97 16.73
C PHE A 66 -16.96 -8.54 16.37
N TYR A 67 -16.41 -8.00 15.29
CA TYR A 67 -16.64 -6.60 14.88
C TYR A 67 -18.03 -6.37 14.28
N ALA A 68 -18.74 -7.41 13.85
CA ALA A 68 -20.11 -7.31 13.39
C ALA A 68 -21.15 -7.15 14.52
N GLN A 69 -20.74 -7.26 15.79
CA GLN A 69 -21.66 -7.13 16.91
C GLN A 69 -22.26 -5.71 17.00
N LYS A 70 -23.47 -5.65 17.58
CA LYS A 70 -24.18 -4.37 17.75
C LYS A 70 -23.35 -3.38 18.56
N GLY A 71 -23.18 -2.17 18.03
CA GLY A 71 -22.45 -1.08 18.70
C GLY A 71 -20.98 -0.99 18.31
N MET A 72 -20.36 -2.02 17.72
CA MET A 72 -18.94 -1.99 17.35
C MET A 72 -18.65 -0.86 16.34
N ALA A 73 -19.36 -0.81 15.23
CA ALA A 73 -19.19 0.23 14.22
C ALA A 73 -19.42 1.65 14.77
N LYS A 74 -20.41 1.81 15.68
CA LYS A 74 -20.70 3.10 16.31
C LYS A 74 -19.55 3.61 17.18
N ASN A 75 -18.76 2.70 17.73
CA ASN A 75 -17.61 3.02 18.58
C ASN A 75 -16.28 2.94 17.82
N ASN A 76 -16.30 2.95 16.48
CA ASN A 76 -15.12 2.81 15.62
C ASN A 76 -14.30 1.53 15.88
N LEU A 77 -14.96 0.49 16.35
CA LEU A 77 -14.35 -0.83 16.53
C LEU A 77 -14.57 -1.65 15.27
N SER A 78 -13.53 -1.79 14.46
CA SER A 78 -13.54 -2.57 13.23
C SER A 78 -12.14 -3.06 12.89
N LEU A 79 -12.03 -3.99 11.95
CA LEU A 79 -10.75 -4.46 11.43
C LEU A 79 -9.89 -3.34 10.80
N ASN A 80 -10.50 -2.25 10.33
CA ASN A 80 -9.77 -1.11 9.78
C ASN A 80 -8.98 -0.35 10.84
N TYR A 81 -9.51 -0.25 12.05
CA TYR A 81 -8.87 0.47 13.15
C TYR A 81 -8.11 -0.47 14.09
N TRP A 82 -8.53 -1.70 14.19
CA TRP A 82 -7.95 -2.72 15.07
C TRP A 82 -7.73 -4.02 14.28
N PRO A 83 -6.77 -4.04 13.35
CA PRO A 83 -6.51 -5.19 12.52
C PRO A 83 -6.01 -6.40 13.32
N VAL A 84 -6.46 -7.58 12.91
CA VAL A 84 -5.98 -8.86 13.43
C VAL A 84 -5.26 -9.59 12.29
N GLY A 85 -4.02 -9.96 12.52
CA GLY A 85 -3.21 -10.59 11.49
C GLY A 85 -2.02 -11.38 12.07
N THR A 86 -1.27 -12.00 11.17
CA THR A 86 -0.10 -12.83 11.50
C THR A 86 1.22 -12.11 11.21
N GLY A 87 1.17 -10.81 10.98
CA GLY A 87 2.33 -9.98 10.64
C GLY A 87 3.32 -9.77 11.79
N PRO A 88 4.50 -9.20 11.48
CA PRO A 88 5.56 -8.98 12.46
C PRO A 88 5.24 -7.88 13.48
N TYR A 89 4.22 -7.05 13.22
CA TYR A 89 3.83 -5.95 14.09
C TYR A 89 2.33 -5.99 14.39
N MET A 90 1.97 -5.46 15.55
CA MET A 90 0.59 -5.25 16.00
C MET A 90 0.34 -3.76 16.16
N LEU A 91 -0.83 -3.28 15.72
CA LEU A 91 -1.27 -1.91 15.95
C LEU A 91 -1.69 -1.76 17.43
N VAL A 92 -1.02 -0.88 18.17
CA VAL A 92 -1.29 -0.64 19.59
C VAL A 92 -1.93 0.72 19.86
N GLU A 93 -1.76 1.67 18.94
CA GLU A 93 -2.42 2.98 18.99
C GLU A 93 -2.80 3.39 17.58
N SER A 94 -4.03 3.88 17.41
CA SER A 94 -4.53 4.40 16.14
C SER A 94 -5.35 5.66 16.38
N ILE A 95 -4.81 6.79 15.96
CA ILE A 95 -5.50 8.08 15.97
C ILE A 95 -5.63 8.51 14.53
N GLU A 96 -6.84 8.45 14.00
CA GLU A 96 -7.15 8.74 12.62
C GLU A 96 -6.59 10.11 12.18
N ASN A 97 -5.95 10.16 11.00
CA ASN A 97 -5.34 11.37 10.43
C ASN A 97 -4.25 12.01 11.29
N ARG A 98 -3.73 11.31 12.29
CA ARG A 98 -2.72 11.86 13.18
C ARG A 98 -1.55 10.92 13.43
N LYS A 99 -1.82 9.72 13.98
CA LYS A 99 -0.74 8.84 14.43
C LYS A 99 -1.18 7.38 14.46
N HIS A 100 -0.29 6.50 14.02
CA HIS A 100 -0.40 5.06 14.24
C HIS A 100 0.87 4.56 14.91
N VAL A 101 0.71 3.70 15.91
CA VAL A 101 1.83 3.07 16.60
C VAL A 101 1.70 1.56 16.49
N MET A 102 2.77 0.93 16.05
CA MET A 102 2.87 -0.52 15.95
C MET A 102 4.03 -1.00 16.81
N GLU A 103 3.82 -2.12 17.48
CA GLU A 103 4.83 -2.81 18.28
C GLU A 103 5.05 -4.23 17.76
N ARG A 104 6.21 -4.78 18.04
CA ARG A 104 6.59 -6.13 17.65
C ARG A 104 5.54 -7.14 18.13
N ASN A 105 5.07 -7.99 17.23
CA ASN A 105 4.16 -9.07 17.56
C ASN A 105 4.94 -10.21 18.23
N PRO A 106 4.68 -10.51 19.52
CA PRO A 106 5.38 -11.57 20.23
C PRO A 106 5.09 -12.97 19.67
N ASN A 107 3.98 -13.12 18.96
CA ASN A 107 3.54 -14.38 18.34
C ASN A 107 4.02 -14.51 16.88
N PHE A 108 4.81 -13.55 16.38
CA PHE A 108 5.33 -13.66 15.02
C PHE A 108 6.27 -14.85 14.88
N ARG A 109 6.20 -15.52 13.73
CA ARG A 109 7.00 -16.72 13.45
C ARG A 109 8.50 -16.42 13.45
N LYS A 110 9.25 -17.15 14.26
CA LYS A 110 10.71 -17.00 14.38
C LYS A 110 11.49 -17.60 13.20
N THR A 111 10.78 -18.24 12.29
CA THR A 111 11.37 -18.83 11.06
C THR A 111 11.55 -17.84 9.94
N GLU A 112 11.05 -16.62 10.08
CA GLU A 112 11.27 -15.54 9.10
C GLU A 112 12.63 -14.91 9.37
N LEU A 113 13.57 -15.16 8.47
CA LEU A 113 14.95 -14.71 8.61
C LEU A 113 15.28 -13.63 7.57
N TYR A 114 16.20 -12.75 7.92
CA TYR A 114 16.74 -11.78 6.97
C TYR A 114 17.45 -12.52 5.82
N PRO A 115 17.23 -12.13 4.54
CA PRO A 115 17.78 -12.85 3.39
C PRO A 115 19.31 -12.80 3.36
N CYS A 116 19.89 -13.88 2.85
CA CYS A 116 21.33 -14.01 2.66
C CYS A 116 21.77 -13.77 1.21
N THR A 117 20.83 -13.49 0.33
CA THR A 117 21.06 -13.19 -1.09
C THR A 117 20.40 -11.87 -1.44
N GLY A 118 21.05 -11.09 -2.28
CA GLY A 118 20.55 -9.79 -2.75
C GLY A 118 21.00 -9.53 -4.18
N GLU A 119 20.88 -8.29 -4.62
CA GLU A 119 21.32 -7.83 -5.92
C GLU A 119 22.85 -7.67 -5.97
N PRO A 120 23.45 -7.67 -7.17
CA PRO A 120 24.88 -7.42 -7.31
C PRO A 120 25.32 -6.11 -6.63
N GLY A 121 26.25 -6.22 -5.71
CA GLY A 121 26.80 -5.08 -4.94
C GLY A 121 26.17 -4.88 -3.56
N ASP A 122 25.11 -5.57 -3.17
CA ASP A 122 24.46 -5.43 -1.86
C ASP A 122 25.36 -5.89 -0.72
N GLU A 123 26.18 -6.92 -0.95
CA GLU A 123 27.17 -7.38 0.02
C GLU A 123 28.21 -6.29 0.29
N ALA A 124 28.76 -5.68 -0.77
CA ALA A 124 29.74 -4.59 -0.64
C ALA A 124 29.16 -3.35 0.05
N LYS A 125 27.86 -3.10 -0.08
CA LYS A 125 27.14 -2.04 0.63
C LYS A 125 26.80 -2.40 2.09
N GLY A 126 27.05 -3.65 2.50
CA GLY A 126 26.75 -4.15 3.83
C GLY A 126 25.29 -4.46 4.08
N PHE A 127 24.43 -4.54 3.05
CA PHE A 127 23.02 -4.84 3.22
C PHE A 127 22.77 -6.29 3.67
N LEU A 128 23.70 -7.20 3.42
CA LEU A 128 23.59 -8.60 3.82
C LEU A 128 24.23 -8.94 5.17
N LYS A 129 24.72 -7.95 5.92
CA LYS A 129 25.40 -8.17 7.22
C LYS A 129 24.52 -8.85 8.29
N ASP A 130 23.22 -8.75 8.14
CA ASP A 130 22.24 -9.32 9.07
C ASP A 130 21.64 -10.65 8.57
N CYS A 131 22.25 -11.25 7.53
CA CYS A 131 21.89 -12.55 6.98
C CYS A 131 21.60 -13.59 8.06
N GLY A 132 20.46 -14.27 7.96
CA GLY A 132 20.05 -15.34 8.86
C GLY A 132 19.59 -14.91 10.25
N LYS A 133 19.58 -13.63 10.56
CA LYS A 133 19.00 -13.15 11.84
C LYS A 133 17.47 -13.15 11.77
N PRO A 134 16.78 -13.51 12.89
CA PRO A 134 15.33 -13.48 12.94
C PRO A 134 14.76 -12.06 12.77
N LEU A 135 13.68 -11.94 12.00
CA LEU A 135 12.89 -10.73 11.85
C LEU A 135 11.75 -10.67 12.88
N PRO A 136 11.24 -9.47 13.20
CA PRO A 136 11.67 -8.13 12.79
C PRO A 136 12.81 -7.58 13.68
N PHE A 137 13.61 -6.65 13.17
CA PHE A 137 14.67 -5.98 13.95
C PHE A 137 14.17 -4.80 14.77
N ILE A 138 13.18 -4.10 14.26
CA ILE A 138 12.62 -2.89 14.88
C ILE A 138 11.60 -3.31 15.93
N ASP A 139 11.64 -2.72 17.11
CA ASP A 139 10.71 -3.04 18.20
C ASP A 139 9.40 -2.25 18.10
N ARG A 140 9.48 -0.98 17.65
CA ARG A 140 8.35 -0.05 17.61
C ARG A 140 8.44 0.82 16.38
N ILE A 141 7.30 1.00 15.69
CA ILE A 141 7.14 1.87 14.53
C ILE A 141 6.09 2.90 14.85
N GLU A 142 6.44 4.18 14.71
CA GLU A 142 5.50 5.28 14.83
C GLU A 142 5.31 5.95 13.47
N ILE A 143 4.08 5.99 13.00
CA ILE A 143 3.71 6.66 11.75
C ILE A 143 2.91 7.91 12.12
N THR A 144 3.41 9.07 11.76
CA THR A 144 2.74 10.36 11.99
C THR A 144 2.27 10.91 10.65
N ALA A 145 1.00 11.30 10.58
CA ALA A 145 0.44 11.91 9.39
C ALA A 145 0.77 13.41 9.37
N GLU A 146 1.67 13.82 8.49
CA GLU A 146 1.93 15.23 8.18
C GLU A 146 1.16 15.61 6.91
N LYS A 147 0.41 16.70 6.96
CA LYS A 147 -0.40 17.16 5.83
C LYS A 147 0.41 17.93 4.79
N GLU A 148 1.52 18.51 5.23
CA GLU A 148 2.34 19.41 4.42
C GLU A 148 3.76 18.86 4.28
N SER A 149 4.30 18.94 3.11
CA SER A 149 5.63 18.43 2.79
C SER A 149 6.77 19.24 3.41
N VAL A 150 6.62 20.56 3.54
CA VAL A 150 7.66 21.43 4.11
C VAL A 150 7.91 21.12 5.58
N PRO A 151 6.90 21.03 6.47
CA PRO A 151 7.09 20.53 7.84
C PRO A 151 7.69 19.15 7.91
N LEU A 152 7.24 18.23 7.05
CA LEU A 152 7.75 16.86 6.99
C LEU A 152 9.27 16.84 6.74
N ARG A 153 9.71 17.57 5.71
CA ARG A 153 11.13 17.71 5.37
C ARG A 153 11.94 18.32 6.52
N THR A 154 11.45 19.40 7.10
CA THR A 154 12.15 20.10 8.19
C THR A 154 12.33 19.17 9.40
N LYS A 155 11.29 18.47 9.80
CA LYS A 155 11.34 17.50 10.90
C LYS A 155 12.28 16.34 10.62
N PHE A 156 12.31 15.84 9.39
CA PHE A 156 13.27 14.80 8.99
C PHE A 156 14.72 15.30 9.11
N LEU A 157 15.04 16.47 8.58
CA LEU A 157 16.38 17.03 8.67
C LEU A 157 16.82 17.33 10.12
N GLN A 158 15.85 17.58 10.99
CA GLN A 158 16.07 17.74 12.44
C GLN A 158 16.19 16.42 13.21
N GLY A 159 15.97 15.27 12.53
CA GLY A 159 16.07 13.95 13.14
C GLY A 159 14.82 13.46 13.89
N TYR A 160 13.65 14.07 13.66
CA TYR A 160 12.39 13.58 14.24
C TYR A 160 11.83 12.36 13.52
N TYR A 161 12.21 12.16 12.26
CA TYR A 161 11.76 11.04 11.42
C TYR A 161 12.97 10.29 10.84
N ASP A 162 12.88 8.98 10.85
CA ASP A 162 13.88 8.10 10.23
C ASP A 162 13.65 7.96 8.71
N SER A 163 12.38 7.92 8.30
CA SER A 163 11.99 7.75 6.90
C SER A 163 10.76 8.61 6.59
N PRO A 164 10.93 9.78 5.99
CA PRO A 164 9.82 10.55 5.50
C PRO A 164 9.30 9.94 4.19
N GLN A 165 7.98 9.81 4.08
CA GLN A 165 7.37 9.48 2.80
C GLN A 165 7.25 10.76 1.98
N ILE A 166 8.24 11.02 1.13
CA ILE A 166 8.26 12.21 0.28
C ILE A 166 7.83 11.80 -1.11
N GLU A 167 6.66 12.28 -1.52
CA GLU A 167 6.18 12.05 -2.87
C GLU A 167 6.98 12.87 -3.87
N ARG A 168 7.27 12.27 -5.02
CA ARG A 168 8.02 12.85 -6.14
C ARG A 168 7.40 14.13 -6.72
N LEU A 169 6.13 14.40 -6.42
CA LEU A 169 5.34 15.49 -6.99
C LEU A 169 5.45 16.81 -6.24
N ASP A 170 6.29 16.88 -5.25
CA ASP A 170 6.45 18.11 -4.48
C ASP A 170 7.32 19.11 -5.25
N ASN A 171 6.74 19.68 -6.31
CA ASN A 171 7.14 20.90 -7.04
C ASN A 171 8.63 21.29 -6.99
N GLY A 172 9.52 20.37 -7.31
CA GLY A 172 10.91 20.67 -7.63
C GLY A 172 11.79 21.15 -6.49
N GLN A 173 11.28 21.31 -5.28
CA GLN A 173 12.07 21.78 -4.14
C GLN A 173 12.34 20.71 -3.10
N GLY A 174 12.04 19.49 -3.46
CA GLY A 174 12.15 18.37 -2.55
C GLY A 174 13.54 17.86 -2.38
N PHE A 175 13.64 16.90 -1.59
CA PHE A 175 14.61 15.85 -1.58
C PHE A 175 14.71 15.13 -2.95
N LEU A 176 14.25 15.80 -3.99
CA LEU A 176 14.33 15.30 -5.30
C LEU A 176 15.72 14.77 -5.43
N ILE A 177 15.80 13.47 -5.16
CA ILE A 177 16.88 12.81 -5.79
C ILE A 177 18.15 12.59 -4.94
N GLY A 178 18.14 12.81 -3.64
CA GLY A 178 19.41 12.67 -2.91
C GLY A 178 20.51 13.57 -3.48
N MET A 179 20.16 14.52 -4.32
CA MET A 179 21.07 15.50 -4.89
C MET A 179 21.07 16.70 -4.00
N ALA A 180 22.17 16.86 -3.32
CA ALA A 180 22.50 18.15 -2.80
C ALA A 180 22.62 19.11 -4.00
N ASP A 181 21.80 20.13 -4.01
CA ASP A 181 21.91 21.22 -4.99
C ASP A 181 23.16 22.12 -4.73
N SER A 182 23.93 21.79 -3.69
CA SER A 182 25.20 22.43 -3.34
C SER A 182 26.14 21.48 -2.60
N ALA A 183 27.43 21.74 -2.68
CA ALA A 183 28.45 21.00 -1.96
C ALA A 183 28.26 21.05 -0.42
N GLU A 184 27.68 22.12 0.09
CA GLU A 184 27.38 22.30 1.51
C GLU A 184 26.30 21.33 1.98
N LYS A 185 25.21 21.18 1.21
CA LYS A 185 24.15 20.21 1.51
C LYS A 185 24.64 18.78 1.36
N GLU A 186 25.47 18.49 0.38
CA GLU A 186 26.08 17.17 0.25
C GLU A 186 26.90 16.80 1.48
N LYS A 187 27.67 17.75 2.01
CA LYS A 187 28.42 17.57 3.25
C LYS A 187 27.49 17.36 4.43
N GLU A 188 26.44 18.16 4.58
CA GLU A 188 25.42 18.02 5.62
C GLU A 188 24.77 16.62 5.59
N TYR A 189 24.38 16.15 4.40
CA TYR A 189 23.74 14.84 4.26
C TYR A 189 24.69 13.69 4.63
N LYS A 190 25.94 13.80 4.25
CA LYS A 190 26.99 12.84 4.64
C LYS A 190 27.24 12.82 6.14
N GLU A 191 27.32 14.00 6.77
CA GLU A 191 27.52 14.13 8.22
C GLU A 191 26.32 13.54 8.99
N LYS A 192 25.11 13.75 8.50
CA LYS A 192 23.87 13.18 9.05
C LYS A 192 23.66 11.71 8.67
N LYS A 193 24.54 11.12 7.87
CA LYS A 193 24.42 9.73 7.37
C LYS A 193 23.08 9.44 6.67
N LEU A 194 22.54 10.43 5.97
CA LEU A 194 21.32 10.24 5.20
C LEU A 194 21.56 9.30 4.03
N GLN A 195 20.63 8.39 3.80
CA GLN A 195 20.68 7.43 2.71
C GLN A 195 19.52 7.72 1.74
N PHE A 196 19.81 7.63 0.45
CA PHE A 196 18.84 7.84 -0.63
C PHE A 196 18.84 6.59 -1.52
N PRO A 197 18.22 5.48 -1.07
CA PRO A 197 18.12 4.28 -1.88
C PRO A 197 17.30 4.56 -3.13
N GLN A 198 17.81 4.14 -4.28
CA GLN A 198 17.14 4.27 -5.56
C GLN A 198 16.76 2.90 -6.08
N THR A 199 15.54 2.76 -6.55
CA THR A 199 15.05 1.56 -7.22
C THR A 199 14.44 1.93 -8.56
N VAL A 200 14.53 1.00 -9.53
CA VAL A 200 13.83 1.15 -10.80
C VAL A 200 12.47 0.50 -10.64
N GLU A 201 11.41 1.30 -10.74
CA GLU A 201 10.04 0.81 -10.68
C GLU A 201 9.48 0.59 -12.08
N ALA A 202 8.79 -0.51 -12.27
CA ALA A 202 8.04 -0.78 -13.51
C ALA A 202 6.69 -0.03 -13.47
N GLN A 203 6.75 1.30 -13.41
CA GLN A 203 5.60 2.18 -13.30
C GLN A 203 5.57 3.16 -14.44
N ASN A 204 4.39 3.35 -15.03
CA ASN A 204 4.13 4.40 -16.00
C ASN A 204 3.17 5.43 -15.43
N THR A 205 3.56 6.69 -15.45
CA THR A 205 2.67 7.81 -15.14
C THR A 205 2.18 8.42 -16.45
N TYR A 206 0.88 8.66 -16.53
CA TYR A 206 0.30 9.25 -17.74
C TYR A 206 -0.71 10.32 -17.38
N PHE A 207 -0.88 11.28 -18.27
CA PHE A 207 -1.95 12.25 -18.25
C PHE A 207 -3.07 11.80 -19.18
N GLY A 208 -4.27 11.62 -18.65
CA GLY A 208 -5.43 11.15 -19.41
C GLY A 208 -6.43 12.26 -19.64
N PHE A 209 -6.93 12.39 -20.87
CA PHE A 209 -8.05 13.27 -21.19
C PHE A 209 -9.38 12.57 -20.99
N ASN A 210 -10.34 13.28 -20.39
CA ASN A 210 -11.72 12.78 -20.35
C ASN A 210 -12.31 12.74 -21.77
N TRP A 211 -12.47 11.55 -22.30
CA TRP A 211 -12.94 11.33 -23.66
C TRP A 211 -14.39 11.80 -23.91
N MET A 212 -15.18 11.92 -22.84
CA MET A 212 -16.56 12.39 -22.87
C MET A 212 -16.68 13.92 -22.80
N ASP A 213 -15.60 14.63 -22.56
CA ASP A 213 -15.58 16.09 -22.46
C ASP A 213 -15.79 16.73 -23.84
N PRO A 214 -16.64 17.75 -23.99
CA PRO A 214 -16.94 18.36 -25.28
C PRO A 214 -15.75 19.17 -25.87
N VAL A 215 -14.79 19.58 -25.03
CA VAL A 215 -13.67 20.43 -25.43
C VAL A 215 -12.39 19.63 -25.72
N VAL A 216 -12.06 18.68 -24.81
CA VAL A 216 -10.85 17.87 -24.93
C VAL A 216 -11.12 16.42 -25.32
N GLY A 217 -12.37 15.97 -25.31
CA GLY A 217 -12.75 14.60 -25.65
C GLY A 217 -12.82 14.32 -27.14
N GLU A 218 -13.56 13.26 -27.52
CA GLU A 218 -13.63 12.79 -28.89
C GLU A 218 -14.24 13.84 -29.85
N GLY A 219 -15.30 14.56 -29.40
CA GLY A 219 -16.11 15.41 -30.26
C GLY A 219 -17.20 14.63 -31.04
N LYS A 220 -18.29 15.30 -31.36
CA LYS A 220 -19.47 14.69 -32.03
C LYS A 220 -19.39 14.77 -33.54
N THR A 221 -18.81 15.85 -34.09
CA THR A 221 -18.64 16.08 -35.54
C THR A 221 -17.18 15.86 -35.95
N PRO A 222 -16.91 15.66 -37.26
CA PRO A 222 -15.54 15.58 -37.76
C PRO A 222 -14.71 16.83 -37.43
N GLU A 223 -15.32 18.02 -37.53
CA GLU A 223 -14.66 19.29 -37.23
C GLU A 223 -14.31 19.42 -35.75
N GLU A 224 -15.22 19.02 -34.88
CA GLU A 224 -14.97 18.98 -33.43
C GLU A 224 -13.87 17.98 -33.06
N ARG A 225 -13.86 16.81 -33.69
CA ARG A 225 -12.82 15.79 -33.46
C ARG A 225 -11.43 16.33 -33.82
N GLU A 226 -11.32 16.96 -34.96
CA GLU A 226 -10.01 17.52 -35.40
C GLU A 226 -9.57 18.69 -34.52
N ARG A 227 -10.46 19.59 -34.15
CA ARG A 227 -10.18 20.69 -33.21
C ARG A 227 -9.73 20.16 -31.84
N ASN A 228 -10.49 19.24 -31.26
CA ASN A 228 -10.20 18.68 -29.95
C ASN A 228 -8.91 17.86 -29.95
N LYS A 229 -8.61 17.16 -31.07
CA LYS A 229 -7.31 16.48 -31.27
C LYS A 229 -6.16 17.43 -31.23
N LYS A 230 -6.26 18.56 -31.98
CA LYS A 230 -5.23 19.60 -31.98
C LYS A 230 -5.02 20.22 -30.62
N LEU A 231 -6.09 20.42 -29.84
CA LEU A 231 -6.00 20.91 -28.47
C LEU A 231 -5.25 19.92 -27.56
N ARG A 232 -5.58 18.63 -27.61
CA ARG A 232 -4.83 17.61 -26.85
C ARG A 232 -3.36 17.56 -27.23
N GLN A 233 -3.05 17.66 -28.52
CA GLN A 233 -1.65 17.74 -29.01
C GLN A 233 -0.92 18.98 -28.48
N ALA A 234 -1.58 20.13 -28.49
CA ALA A 234 -1.01 21.37 -27.96
C ALA A 234 -0.73 21.27 -26.45
N ILE A 235 -1.66 20.71 -25.69
CA ILE A 235 -1.47 20.45 -24.25
C ILE A 235 -0.30 19.49 -24.02
N SER A 236 -0.21 18.39 -24.78
CA SER A 236 0.89 17.43 -24.67
C SER A 236 2.26 18.04 -24.99
N ILE A 237 2.33 18.98 -25.98
CA ILE A 237 3.57 19.66 -26.31
C ILE A 237 3.96 20.69 -25.23
N ALA A 238 2.98 21.33 -24.61
CA ALA A 238 3.21 22.31 -23.57
C ALA A 238 3.64 21.73 -22.21
N MET A 239 3.52 20.41 -22.03
CA MET A 239 3.98 19.73 -20.79
C MET A 239 5.48 19.43 -20.90
N ASP A 240 6.19 19.73 -19.83
CA ASP A 240 7.57 19.28 -19.62
C ASP A 240 7.55 17.88 -19.02
N TRP A 241 7.97 16.88 -19.83
CA TRP A 241 7.88 15.45 -19.53
C TRP A 241 9.13 14.93 -18.81
#